data_30c2fbeda80f14e468451cbde1bddee4
#
_entry.id   30c2fbeda80f14e468451cbde1bddee4
#
_cell.length_a   1.000
_cell.length_b   1.000
_cell.length_c   1.000
_cell.angle_alpha   90.00
_cell.angle_beta   90.00
_cell.angle_gamma   90.00
#
_symmetry.space_group_name_H-M   'P 1'
#
loop_
_entity.id
_entity.type
_entity.pdbx_description
1 polymer ?
#
loop_
_entity_poly.entity_id
_entity_poly.type
_entity_poly.pdbx_seq_one_letter_code
_entity_poly.pdbx_strand_id
1 'polypeptide(L)'
;MFHRNKFVKRGFDLCIDIWGADHHGHVMRMKGAMDAIGYDGDKLNVVLMQLVKLVKDGELVKMSKRTGKAIQLGDLLDEVPVDSARFLFNTKEANTQMDFDLDLAVS
;
A
#
# COMPACT_ATOMS: atom_id res chain seq x y z
N MET A 1 -21.52 -6.09 0.20
CA MET A 1 -21.11 -5.54 -1.09
C MET A 1 -20.45 -4.19 -0.90
N PHE A 2 -19.18 -4.25 -0.72
CA PHE A 2 -18.37 -3.10 -0.31
C PHE A 2 -18.34 -2.01 -1.40
N HIS A 3 -17.99 -2.40 -2.63
CA HIS A 3 -17.91 -1.45 -3.74
C HIS A 3 -19.28 -0.96 -4.18
N ARG A 4 -20.31 -1.79 -4.11
CA ARG A 4 -21.68 -1.38 -4.38
C ARG A 4 -22.10 -0.25 -3.43
N ASN A 5 -21.78 -0.37 -2.16
CA ASN A 5 -22.07 0.68 -1.18
C ASN A 5 -21.44 2.01 -1.58
N LYS A 6 -20.17 1.98 -1.99
CA LYS A 6 -19.44 3.19 -2.38
C LYS A 6 -20.06 3.88 -3.60
N PHE A 7 -20.42 3.13 -4.62
CA PHE A 7 -20.95 3.71 -5.86
C PHE A 7 -22.42 4.06 -5.78
N VAL A 8 -23.23 3.21 -5.16
CA VAL A 8 -24.69 3.39 -5.14
C VAL A 8 -25.15 4.23 -3.95
N LYS A 9 -24.81 3.80 -2.73
CA LYS A 9 -25.30 4.47 -1.52
C LYS A 9 -24.54 5.75 -1.22
N ARG A 10 -23.23 5.76 -1.47
CA ARG A 10 -22.39 6.92 -1.16
C ARG A 10 -22.14 7.82 -2.36
N GLY A 11 -22.49 7.37 -3.56
CA GLY A 11 -22.47 8.18 -4.78
C GLY A 11 -21.09 8.60 -5.26
N PHE A 12 -20.06 7.83 -4.98
CA PHE A 12 -18.71 8.15 -5.47
C PHE A 12 -18.60 7.85 -6.96
N ASP A 13 -17.90 8.71 -7.68
CA ASP A 13 -17.64 8.55 -9.11
C ASP A 13 -16.44 7.68 -9.40
N LEU A 14 -15.49 7.64 -8.47
CA LEU A 14 -14.24 6.87 -8.58
C LEU A 14 -13.91 6.24 -7.25
N CYS A 15 -13.59 4.97 -7.26
CA CYS A 15 -13.01 4.27 -6.12
C CYS A 15 -11.57 3.93 -6.40
N ILE A 16 -10.70 4.17 -5.42
CA ILE A 16 -9.28 3.81 -5.50
C ILE A 16 -9.00 2.81 -4.37
N ASP A 17 -8.67 1.59 -4.74
CA ASP A 17 -8.23 0.56 -3.81
C ASP A 17 -6.71 0.43 -3.86
N ILE A 18 -6.09 0.37 -2.71
CA ILE A 18 -4.63 0.21 -2.60
C ILE A 18 -4.36 -1.20 -2.09
N TRP A 19 -3.75 -2.02 -2.93
CA TRP A 19 -3.48 -3.43 -2.65
C TRP A 19 -2.00 -3.74 -2.75
N GLY A 20 -1.55 -4.74 -2.01
CA GLY A 20 -0.22 -5.30 -2.22
C GLY A 20 -0.12 -5.96 -3.60
N ALA A 21 1.06 -5.92 -4.19
CA ALA A 21 1.29 -6.44 -5.55
C ALA A 21 1.03 -7.95 -5.67
N ASP A 22 1.07 -8.69 -4.55
CA ASP A 22 0.73 -10.11 -4.52
C ASP A 22 -0.74 -10.38 -4.88
N HIS A 23 -1.59 -9.36 -4.83
CA HIS A 23 -2.99 -9.46 -5.22
C HIS A 23 -3.26 -9.02 -6.66
N HIS A 24 -2.25 -8.86 -7.49
CA HIS A 24 -2.43 -8.34 -8.85
C HIS A 24 -3.42 -9.17 -9.70
N GLY A 25 -3.44 -10.49 -9.53
CA GLY A 25 -4.37 -11.37 -10.23
C GLY A 25 -5.83 -11.18 -9.84
N HIS A 26 -6.08 -10.57 -8.69
CA HIS A 26 -7.44 -10.32 -8.20
C HIS A 26 -8.07 -9.07 -8.83
N VAL A 27 -7.29 -8.19 -9.42
CA VAL A 27 -7.76 -6.92 -9.98
C VAL A 27 -8.79 -7.15 -11.08
N MET A 28 -8.46 -8.00 -12.05
CA MET A 28 -9.39 -8.31 -13.16
C MET A 28 -10.65 -9.01 -12.67
N ARG A 29 -10.52 -9.87 -11.67
CA ARG A 29 -11.68 -10.55 -11.06
C ARG A 29 -12.62 -9.55 -10.40
N MET A 30 -12.08 -8.58 -9.68
CA MET A 30 -12.89 -7.57 -9.00
C MET A 30 -13.58 -6.66 -10.01
N LYS A 31 -12.89 -6.22 -11.05
CA LYS A 31 -13.48 -5.40 -12.12
C LYS A 31 -14.55 -6.17 -12.88
N GLY A 32 -14.30 -7.44 -13.18
CA GLY A 32 -15.30 -8.31 -13.81
C GLY A 32 -16.53 -8.52 -12.94
N ALA A 33 -16.35 -8.67 -11.64
CA ALA A 33 -17.47 -8.78 -10.71
C ALA A 33 -18.30 -7.49 -10.68
N MET A 34 -17.65 -6.33 -10.73
CA MET A 34 -18.35 -5.04 -10.82
C MET A 34 -19.18 -4.94 -12.09
N ASP A 35 -18.60 -5.31 -13.24
CA ASP A 35 -19.32 -5.31 -14.50
C ASP A 35 -20.53 -6.27 -14.46
N ALA A 36 -20.35 -7.44 -13.85
CA ALA A 36 -21.40 -8.46 -13.75
C ALA A 36 -22.62 -8.00 -12.95
N ILE A 37 -22.45 -7.15 -11.95
CA ILE A 37 -23.55 -6.62 -11.15
C ILE A 37 -24.08 -5.28 -11.68
N GLY A 38 -23.66 -4.89 -12.88
CA GLY A 38 -24.20 -3.73 -13.56
C GLY A 38 -23.48 -2.39 -13.27
N TYR A 39 -22.30 -2.44 -12.71
CA TYR A 39 -21.49 -1.26 -12.48
C TYR A 39 -20.28 -1.23 -13.42
N ASP A 40 -19.73 -0.05 -13.63
CA ASP A 40 -18.58 0.12 -14.50
C ASP A 40 -17.28 -0.20 -13.72
N GLY A 41 -16.65 -1.31 -14.07
CA GLY A 41 -15.38 -1.73 -13.45
C GLY A 41 -14.23 -0.73 -13.67
N ASP A 42 -14.33 0.10 -14.70
CA ASP A 42 -13.31 1.12 -14.97
C ASP A 42 -13.34 2.28 -13.96
N LYS A 43 -14.44 2.40 -13.20
CA LYS A 43 -14.53 3.36 -12.10
C LYS A 43 -13.82 2.86 -10.84
N LEU A 44 -13.39 1.61 -10.81
CA LEU A 44 -12.55 1.06 -9.77
C LEU A 44 -11.09 1.11 -10.23
N ASN A 45 -10.30 1.96 -9.59
CA ASN A 45 -8.87 2.05 -9.86
C ASN A 45 -8.10 1.36 -8.73
N VAL A 46 -7.32 0.36 -9.08
CA VAL A 46 -6.52 -0.38 -8.10
C VAL A 46 -5.07 0.03 -8.24
N VAL A 47 -4.51 0.57 -7.16
CA VAL A 47 -3.10 0.89 -7.07
C VAL A 47 -2.39 -0.30 -6.43
N LEU A 48 -1.52 -0.95 -7.18
CA LEU A 48 -0.72 -2.06 -6.68
C LEU A 48 0.59 -1.53 -6.12
N MET A 49 0.85 -1.85 -4.86
CA MET A 49 2.07 -1.43 -4.19
C MET A 49 3.00 -2.60 -3.96
N GLN A 50 4.25 -2.43 -4.35
CA GLN A 50 5.28 -3.42 -4.08
C GLN A 50 5.69 -3.38 -2.61
N LEU A 51 6.27 -4.48 -2.17
CA LEU A 51 6.75 -4.64 -0.80
C LEU A 51 7.88 -3.65 -0.51
N VAL A 52 7.77 -2.96 0.61
CA VAL A 52 8.84 -2.10 1.13
C VAL A 52 9.65 -2.90 2.13
N LYS A 53 10.96 -2.94 1.93
CA LYS A 53 11.88 -3.59 2.86
C LYS A 53 12.55 -2.54 3.72
N LEU A 54 12.62 -2.80 5.02
CA LEU A 54 13.34 -1.94 5.94
C LEU A 54 14.77 -2.41 6.08
N VAL A 55 15.70 -1.48 5.95
CA VAL A 55 17.13 -1.73 6.05
C VAL A 55 17.71 -0.87 7.18
N LYS A 56 18.50 -1.48 8.06
CA LYS A 56 19.21 -0.78 9.12
C LYS A 56 20.62 -1.36 9.23
N ASP A 57 21.62 -0.48 9.24
CA ASP A 57 23.04 -0.87 9.28
C ASP A 57 23.42 -1.83 8.14
N GLY A 58 22.81 -1.65 6.97
CA GLY A 58 23.04 -2.50 5.80
C GLY A 58 22.34 -3.85 5.86
N GLU A 59 21.58 -4.12 6.92
CA GLU A 59 20.88 -5.40 7.12
C GLU A 59 19.37 -5.22 7.05
N LEU A 60 18.69 -6.27 6.57
CA LEU A 60 17.25 -6.28 6.42
C LEU A 60 16.58 -6.46 7.79
N VAL A 61 15.66 -5.56 8.12
CA VAL A 61 14.84 -5.66 9.33
C VAL A 61 13.60 -6.45 8.99
N LYS A 62 13.49 -7.68 9.49
CA LYS A 62 12.40 -8.58 9.10
C LYS A 62 11.17 -8.47 9.96
N MET A 63 11.34 -8.33 11.27
CA MET A 63 10.21 -8.36 12.21
C MET A 63 10.51 -7.51 13.44
N SER A 64 9.45 -7.04 14.09
CA SER A 64 9.58 -6.40 15.39
C SER A 64 10.16 -7.38 16.41
N LYS A 65 11.22 -6.99 17.09
CA LYS A 65 11.84 -7.82 18.12
C LYS A 65 10.91 -8.03 19.33
N ARG A 66 9.96 -7.14 19.55
CA ARG A 66 9.05 -7.18 20.70
C ARG A 66 7.97 -8.25 20.57
N THR A 67 7.36 -8.35 19.38
CA THR A 67 6.14 -9.15 19.20
C THR A 67 6.28 -10.28 18.20
N GLY A 68 7.43 -10.36 17.49
CA GLY A 68 7.61 -11.31 16.40
C GLY A 68 6.70 -11.05 15.19
N LYS A 69 5.99 -9.93 15.18
CA LYS A 69 5.08 -9.55 14.09
C LYS A 69 5.76 -8.58 13.15
N ALA A 70 5.14 -8.38 11.97
CA ALA A 70 5.61 -7.41 11.00
C ALA A 70 5.70 -6.01 11.62
N ILE A 71 6.67 -5.21 11.18
CA ILE A 71 6.88 -3.86 11.66
C ILE A 71 5.71 -2.99 11.19
N GLN A 72 5.09 -2.28 12.11
CA GLN A 72 4.00 -1.38 11.79
C GLN A 72 4.51 0.02 11.46
N LEU A 73 3.71 0.76 10.72
CA LEU A 73 4.04 2.14 10.37
C LEU A 73 4.30 3.01 11.60
N GLY A 74 3.52 2.82 12.66
CA GLY A 74 3.72 3.54 13.91
C GLY A 74 5.10 3.33 14.50
N ASP A 75 5.60 2.09 14.46
CA ASP A 75 6.95 1.77 14.94
C ASP A 75 8.02 2.50 14.12
N LEU A 76 7.83 2.59 12.81
CA LEU A 76 8.74 3.32 11.93
C LEU A 76 8.76 4.81 12.26
N LEU A 77 7.59 5.40 12.47
CA LEU A 77 7.47 6.82 12.74
C LEU A 77 7.98 7.22 14.13
N ASP A 78 8.13 6.28 15.05
CA ASP A 78 8.80 6.52 16.33
C ASP A 78 10.31 6.70 16.16
N GLU A 79 10.90 6.10 15.13
CA GLU A 79 12.34 6.18 14.87
C GLU A 79 12.71 7.23 13.82
N VAL A 80 11.79 7.56 12.91
CA VAL A 80 12.07 8.41 11.74
C VAL A 80 11.09 9.58 11.72
N PRO A 81 11.57 10.83 11.49
CA PRO A 81 10.66 11.95 11.31
C PRO A 81 9.68 11.73 10.17
N VAL A 82 8.44 12.17 10.37
CA VAL A 82 7.37 11.98 9.39
C VAL A 82 7.74 12.55 8.02
N ASP A 83 8.33 13.73 7.98
CA ASP A 83 8.69 14.38 6.72
C ASP A 83 9.76 13.59 5.96
N SER A 84 10.73 13.03 6.68
CA SER A 84 11.76 12.17 6.08
C SER A 84 11.16 10.91 5.51
N ALA A 85 10.24 10.28 6.24
CA ALA A 85 9.54 9.08 5.77
C ALA A 85 8.73 9.39 4.50
N ARG A 86 7.98 10.48 4.51
CA ARG A 86 7.18 10.90 3.34
C ARG A 86 8.07 11.17 2.13
N PHE A 87 9.18 11.85 2.33
CA PHE A 87 10.12 12.13 1.25
C PHE A 87 10.65 10.83 0.63
N LEU A 88 11.12 9.90 1.45
CA LEU A 88 11.69 8.64 0.94
C LEU A 88 10.65 7.78 0.23
N PHE A 89 9.44 7.68 0.76
CA PHE A 89 8.37 6.93 0.09
C PHE A 89 8.02 7.55 -1.27
N ASN A 90 8.10 8.86 -1.40
CA ASN A 90 7.78 9.53 -2.65
C ASN A 90 8.92 9.52 -3.68
N THR A 91 10.09 9.01 -3.33
CA THR A 91 11.18 8.84 -4.29
C THR A 91 10.95 7.70 -5.28
N LYS A 92 10.00 6.81 -4.97
CA LYS A 92 9.69 5.65 -5.80
C LYS A 92 8.20 5.62 -6.14
N GLU A 93 7.89 5.10 -7.31
CA GLU A 93 6.51 4.82 -7.69
C GLU A 93 5.93 3.69 -6.84
N ALA A 94 4.60 3.67 -6.67
CA ALA A 94 3.92 2.67 -5.87
C ALA A 94 4.24 1.23 -6.29
N ASN A 95 4.38 0.99 -7.60
CA ASN A 95 4.65 -0.33 -8.16
C ASN A 95 6.14 -0.69 -8.23
N THR A 96 7.01 0.11 -7.64
CA THR A 96 8.45 -0.13 -7.62
C THR A 96 8.86 -0.67 -6.26
N GLN A 97 9.68 -1.73 -6.24
CA GLN A 97 10.25 -2.24 -5.00
C GLN A 97 11.17 -1.19 -4.39
N MET A 98 11.09 -1.06 -3.07
CA MET A 98 11.82 -0.04 -2.34
C MET A 98 12.49 -0.64 -1.11
N ASP A 99 13.76 -0.30 -0.93
CA ASP A 99 14.48 -0.54 0.32
C ASP A 99 14.47 0.77 1.11
N PHE A 100 13.79 0.78 2.26
CA PHE A 100 13.73 1.95 3.13
C PHE A 100 14.88 1.88 4.12
N ASP A 101 15.88 2.73 3.91
CA ASP A 101 17.07 2.76 4.76
C ASP A 101 16.81 3.69 5.95
N LEU A 102 16.72 3.08 7.14
CA LEU A 102 16.45 3.81 8.37
C LEU A 102 17.57 4.79 8.72
N ASP A 103 18.81 4.44 8.46
CA ASP A 103 19.95 5.30 8.75
C ASP A 103 19.94 6.54 7.87
N LEU A 104 19.62 6.38 6.60
CA LEU A 104 19.49 7.50 5.66
C LEU A 104 18.34 8.42 6.04
N ALA A 105 17.24 7.86 6.50
CA ALA A 105 16.05 8.63 6.88
C ALA A 105 16.28 9.50 8.11
N VAL A 106 17.15 9.08 9.02
CA VAL A 106 17.45 9.80 10.25
C VAL A 106 18.55 10.85 10.04
N SER A 107 19.44 10.63 9.07
CA SER A 107 20.49 11.59 8.74
C SER A 107 19.96 12.84 7.95
#